data_316c29806eea7536d6e25b3aace3c39f
#
_entry.id   316c29806eea7536d6e25b3aace3c39f
#
_cell.length_a   1.000
_cell.length_b   1.000
_cell.length_c   1.000
_cell.angle_alpha   90.00
_cell.angle_beta   90.00
_cell.angle_gamma   90.00
#
_symmetry.space_group_name_H-M   'P 1'
#
loop_
_entity.id
_entity.type
_entity.pdbx_description
1 polymer ?
#
loop_
_entity_poly.entity_id
_entity_poly.type
_entity_poly.pdbx_seq_one_letter_code
_entity_poly.pdbx_strand_id
1 'polypeptide(L)'
;MDYYSLEPFTQWIHRTLCGVMPEDWAVFIEGLALGIVILLAYAVLAVVLIYMERRVCGAFQCRIGPNRVGGKGGLLQVPADVLKILTKEIIRLRKSDHVLYELAPYLVILASVISFSCLPWHKGAEILDMQIGIFFVLAASSIGVIGILLAGWSSNSKYTIIGAVRSGAMIISYELSLGITVLTM
;
A
#
# COMPACT_ATOMS: atom_id res chain seq x y z
N MET A 1 -20.00 9.38 19.21
CA MET A 1 -19.37 8.48 18.23
C MET A 1 -18.40 7.63 19.00
N ASP A 2 -18.75 6.36 19.25
CA ASP A 2 -17.87 5.44 19.99
C ASP A 2 -16.76 4.98 19.05
N TYR A 3 -15.68 5.75 19.00
CA TYR A 3 -14.54 5.53 18.11
C TYR A 3 -13.70 4.29 18.44
N TYR A 4 -14.03 3.53 19.52
CA TYR A 4 -13.12 2.51 20.05
C TYR A 4 -13.84 1.23 20.45
N SER A 5 -13.89 0.31 19.52
CA SER A 5 -14.15 -1.10 19.81
C SER A 5 -12.89 -1.99 19.73
N LEU A 6 -11.71 -1.41 19.72
CA LEU A 6 -10.47 -2.16 19.90
C LEU A 6 -10.25 -2.39 21.40
N GLU A 7 -10.74 -3.53 21.85
CA GLU A 7 -10.72 -4.01 23.23
C GLU A 7 -9.32 -4.11 23.84
N PRO A 8 -9.25 -4.30 25.05
CA PRO A 8 -8.68 -3.66 26.26
C PRO A 8 -7.30 -3.01 26.10
N PHE A 9 -6.54 -3.32 25.05
CA PHE A 9 -5.17 -2.82 24.85
C PHE A 9 -5.16 -1.34 24.43
N THR A 10 -6.06 -0.95 23.55
CA THR A 10 -6.18 0.46 23.13
C THR A 10 -6.77 1.32 24.23
N GLN A 11 -7.69 0.79 25.04
CA GLN A 11 -8.21 1.52 26.20
C GLN A 11 -7.14 1.78 27.27
N TRP A 12 -6.21 0.87 27.45
CA TRP A 12 -5.08 1.08 28.37
C TRP A 12 -4.15 2.17 27.87
N ILE A 13 -3.81 2.16 26.58
CA ILE A 13 -2.99 3.20 25.94
C ILE A 13 -3.71 4.55 25.99
N HIS A 14 -5.00 4.57 25.66
CA HIS A 14 -5.81 5.79 25.69
C HIS A 14 -5.85 6.43 27.09
N ARG A 15 -6.07 5.65 28.14
CA ARG A 15 -6.06 6.14 29.52
C ARG A 15 -4.71 6.70 29.94
N THR A 16 -3.62 6.09 29.54
CA THR A 16 -2.26 6.57 29.85
C THR A 16 -1.93 7.84 29.10
N LEU A 17 -2.36 8.00 27.85
CA LEU A 17 -2.13 9.20 27.05
C LEU A 17 -3.01 10.36 27.47
N CYS A 18 -4.28 10.15 27.75
CA CYS A 18 -5.20 11.18 28.25
C CYS A 18 -4.80 11.73 29.65
N GLY A 19 -4.00 10.97 30.42
CA GLY A 19 -3.42 11.46 31.68
C GLY A 19 -2.30 12.50 31.51
N VAL A 20 -1.73 12.62 30.31
CA VAL A 20 -0.55 13.47 30.04
C VAL A 20 -0.84 14.57 29.03
N MET A 21 -1.80 14.36 28.10
CA MET A 21 -2.09 15.26 26.99
C MET A 21 -3.60 15.51 26.80
N PRO A 22 -3.98 16.61 26.10
CA PRO A 22 -5.38 16.82 25.67
C PRO A 22 -5.89 15.65 24.81
N GLU A 23 -7.17 15.35 24.93
CA GLU A 23 -7.83 14.19 24.30
C GLU A 23 -7.62 14.12 22.77
N ASP A 24 -7.66 15.28 22.08
CA ASP A 24 -7.46 15.35 20.63
C ASP A 24 -6.08 14.84 20.18
N TRP A 25 -5.03 15.18 20.93
CA TRP A 25 -3.66 14.75 20.65
C TRP A 25 -3.45 13.27 21.00
N ALA A 26 -4.10 12.79 22.04
CA ALA A 26 -4.05 11.37 22.42
C ALA A 26 -4.63 10.51 21.30
N VAL A 27 -5.80 10.88 20.76
CA VAL A 27 -6.46 10.20 19.63
C VAL A 27 -5.58 10.20 18.38
N PHE A 28 -4.94 11.35 18.06
CA PHE A 28 -4.05 11.45 16.91
C PHE A 28 -2.83 10.52 17.03
N ILE A 29 -2.21 10.46 18.20
CA ILE A 29 -1.03 9.62 18.45
C ILE A 29 -1.41 8.13 18.42
N GLU A 30 -2.55 7.77 18.98
CA GLU A 30 -3.07 6.40 18.91
C GLU A 30 -3.33 5.97 17.47
N GLY A 31 -4.02 6.79 16.68
CA GLY A 31 -4.27 6.53 15.28
C GLY A 31 -2.98 6.36 14.48
N LEU A 32 -1.99 7.21 14.75
CA LEU A 32 -0.67 7.14 14.11
C LEU A 32 0.08 5.86 14.51
N ALA A 33 0.08 5.50 15.79
CA ALA A 33 0.71 4.28 16.28
C ALA A 33 0.05 3.02 15.68
N LEU A 34 -1.26 2.99 15.62
CA LEU A 34 -2.03 1.91 15.03
C LEU A 34 -1.77 1.79 13.53
N GLY A 35 -1.72 2.91 12.82
CA GLY A 35 -1.32 2.97 11.41
C GLY A 35 0.07 2.40 11.16
N ILE A 36 1.05 2.73 12.00
CA ILE A 36 2.41 2.18 11.92
C ILE A 36 2.41 0.66 12.14
N VAL A 37 1.66 0.15 13.12
CA VAL A 37 1.56 -1.29 13.39
C VAL A 37 0.95 -2.03 12.19
N ILE A 38 -0.10 -1.49 11.59
CA ILE A 38 -0.73 -2.04 10.39
C ILE A 38 0.25 -2.06 9.23
N LEU A 39 0.97 -0.96 8.98
CA LEU A 39 1.98 -0.89 7.91
C LEU A 39 3.12 -1.89 8.13
N LEU A 40 3.57 -2.09 9.35
CA LEU A 40 4.58 -3.10 9.68
C LEU A 40 4.05 -4.53 9.45
N ALA A 41 2.82 -4.82 9.84
CA ALA A 41 2.19 -6.11 9.57
C ALA A 41 2.09 -6.37 8.06
N TYR A 42 1.73 -5.35 7.29
CA TYR A 42 1.73 -5.41 5.83
C TYR A 42 3.11 -5.66 5.23
N ALA A 43 4.13 -4.97 5.72
CA ALA A 43 5.49 -5.15 5.26
C ALA A 43 5.96 -6.60 5.47
N VAL A 44 5.67 -7.17 6.64
CA VAL A 44 5.98 -8.59 6.94
C VAL A 44 5.21 -9.53 6.01
N LEU A 45 3.91 -9.30 5.82
CA LEU A 45 3.08 -10.08 4.91
C LEU A 45 3.60 -10.02 3.47
N ALA A 46 3.97 -8.82 2.99
CA ALA A 46 4.55 -8.62 1.66
C ALA A 46 5.84 -9.43 1.48
N VAL A 47 6.74 -9.42 2.48
CA VAL A 47 7.98 -10.22 2.45
C VAL A 47 7.67 -11.70 2.30
N VAL A 48 6.70 -12.22 3.05
CA VAL A 48 6.29 -13.64 2.98
C VAL A 48 5.68 -13.97 1.62
N LEU A 49 4.78 -13.12 1.11
CA LEU A 49 4.11 -13.33 -0.17
C LEU A 49 5.10 -13.30 -1.35
N ILE A 50 6.03 -12.34 -1.38
CA ILE A 50 7.08 -12.26 -2.42
C ILE A 50 7.99 -13.49 -2.37
N TYR A 51 8.33 -13.97 -1.18
CA TYR A 51 9.11 -15.19 -1.03
C TYR A 51 8.36 -16.40 -1.60
N MET A 52 7.08 -16.55 -1.26
CA MET A 52 6.24 -17.63 -1.77
C MET A 52 6.08 -17.57 -3.28
N GLU A 53 5.82 -16.38 -3.84
CA GLU A 53 5.72 -16.16 -5.28
C GLU A 53 6.97 -16.66 -6.01
N ARG A 54 8.16 -16.23 -5.58
CA ARG A 54 9.42 -16.66 -6.21
C ARG A 54 9.67 -18.16 -6.13
N ARG A 55 9.24 -18.79 -5.06
CA ARG A 55 9.41 -20.23 -4.87
C ARG A 55 8.42 -21.02 -5.70
N VAL A 56 7.17 -20.63 -5.74
CA VAL A 56 6.11 -21.24 -6.55
C VAL A 56 6.42 -21.09 -8.03
N CYS A 57 6.75 -19.88 -8.49
CA CYS A 57 7.16 -19.65 -9.88
C CYS A 57 8.39 -20.46 -10.27
N GLY A 58 9.36 -20.61 -9.35
CA GLY A 58 10.51 -21.49 -9.57
C GLY A 58 10.11 -22.94 -9.81
N ALA A 59 9.20 -23.47 -9.00
CA ALA A 59 8.69 -24.82 -9.13
C ALA A 59 7.96 -25.05 -10.47
N PHE A 60 7.09 -24.12 -10.88
CA PHE A 60 6.42 -24.19 -12.18
C PHE A 60 7.39 -24.13 -13.37
N GLN A 61 8.51 -23.42 -13.21
CA GLN A 61 9.54 -23.30 -14.23
C GLN A 61 10.59 -24.41 -14.15
N CYS A 62 10.37 -25.45 -13.35
CA CYS A 62 11.31 -26.57 -13.13
C CYS A 62 12.72 -26.11 -12.72
N ARG A 63 12.83 -24.97 -11.99
CA ARG A 63 14.09 -24.45 -11.45
C ARG A 63 14.02 -24.30 -9.94
N ILE A 64 15.18 -24.30 -9.30
CA ILE A 64 15.29 -24.08 -7.86
C ILE A 64 15.05 -22.60 -7.57
N GLY A 65 14.08 -22.30 -6.68
CA GLY A 65 13.85 -20.94 -6.19
C GLY A 65 15.05 -20.39 -5.38
N PRO A 66 14.91 -19.25 -4.69
CA PRO A 66 15.98 -18.67 -3.90
C PRO A 66 16.47 -19.68 -2.84
N ASN A 67 17.79 -19.95 -2.82
CA ASN A 67 18.36 -21.02 -2.00
C ASN A 67 19.70 -20.65 -1.34
N ARG A 68 20.23 -19.43 -1.49
CA ARG A 68 21.57 -19.07 -1.03
C ARG A 68 21.61 -18.19 0.20
N VAL A 69 20.70 -17.24 0.34
CA VAL A 69 20.72 -16.25 1.42
C VAL A 69 19.79 -16.70 2.55
N GLY A 70 20.35 -16.91 3.75
CA GLY A 70 19.58 -17.36 4.93
C GLY A 70 19.37 -18.87 5.03
N GLY A 71 20.33 -19.68 4.52
CA GLY A 71 20.33 -21.15 4.62
C GLY A 71 19.64 -21.85 3.46
N LYS A 72 19.40 -23.16 3.62
CA LYS A 72 18.86 -24.08 2.59
C LYS A 72 17.43 -23.75 2.10
N GLY A 73 16.90 -22.61 2.38
CA GLY A 73 15.56 -22.18 1.93
C GLY A 73 15.54 -20.80 1.31
N GLY A 74 16.63 -20.01 1.40
CA GLY A 74 16.69 -18.66 0.87
C GLY A 74 15.71 -17.68 1.55
N LEU A 75 15.35 -17.90 2.82
CA LEU A 75 14.35 -17.11 3.55
C LEU A 75 14.72 -15.62 3.66
N LEU A 76 16.01 -15.33 3.77
CA LEU A 76 16.49 -13.95 3.89
C LEU A 76 16.71 -13.25 2.55
N GLN A 77 16.35 -13.86 1.43
CA GLN A 77 16.54 -13.26 0.11
C GLN A 77 15.70 -11.99 -0.06
N VAL A 78 14.45 -12.02 0.36
CA VAL A 78 13.56 -10.83 0.23
C VAL A 78 14.01 -9.67 1.13
N PRO A 79 14.32 -9.86 2.42
CA PRO A 79 14.96 -8.83 3.23
C PRO A 79 16.27 -8.27 2.63
N ALA A 80 17.12 -9.13 2.07
CA ALA A 80 18.34 -8.69 1.40
C ALA A 80 18.07 -7.82 0.17
N ASP A 81 17.04 -8.16 -0.62
CA ASP A 81 16.61 -7.35 -1.76
C ASP A 81 16.06 -5.99 -1.32
N VAL A 82 15.29 -5.94 -0.23
CA VAL A 82 14.80 -4.67 0.37
C VAL A 82 15.97 -3.80 0.81
N LEU A 83 16.94 -4.35 1.55
CA LEU A 83 18.13 -3.62 1.96
C LEU A 83 18.93 -3.11 0.76
N LYS A 84 19.06 -3.92 -0.29
CA LYS A 84 19.73 -3.52 -1.52
C LYS A 84 19.03 -2.34 -2.19
N ILE A 85 17.72 -2.32 -2.25
CA ILE A 85 16.93 -1.21 -2.82
C ILE A 85 17.12 0.06 -2.00
N LEU A 86 17.10 -0.04 -0.66
CA LEU A 86 17.29 1.11 0.24
C LEU A 86 18.69 1.72 0.17
N THR A 87 19.71 0.89 -0.11
CA THR A 87 21.10 1.37 -0.21
C THR A 87 21.49 1.81 -1.62
N LYS A 88 20.63 1.55 -2.61
CA LYS A 88 20.89 1.93 -4.00
C LYS A 88 20.66 3.41 -4.23
N GLU A 89 21.50 4.02 -5.06
CA GLU A 89 21.32 5.42 -5.44
C GLU A 89 20.03 5.67 -6.23
N ILE A 90 19.42 6.82 -5.98
CA ILE A 90 18.20 7.25 -6.69
C ILE A 90 18.63 7.93 -7.99
N ILE A 91 18.38 7.26 -9.12
CA ILE A 91 18.68 7.79 -10.45
C ILE A 91 17.55 8.73 -10.88
N ARG A 92 17.88 9.98 -11.10
CA ARG A 92 16.96 10.99 -11.64
C ARG A 92 17.25 11.26 -13.10
N LEU A 93 16.21 11.28 -13.92
CA LEU A 93 16.31 11.60 -15.34
C LEU A 93 16.55 13.11 -15.52
N ARG A 94 17.58 13.48 -16.28
CA ARG A 94 18.02 14.88 -16.46
C ARG A 94 16.99 15.81 -17.10
N LYS A 95 16.08 15.26 -17.90
CA LYS A 95 15.04 16.00 -18.64
C LYS A 95 13.62 15.74 -18.11
N SER A 96 13.48 15.09 -16.94
CA SER A 96 12.18 14.86 -16.32
C SER A 96 11.72 16.11 -15.55
N ASP A 97 10.42 16.26 -15.41
CA ASP A 97 9.83 17.22 -14.47
C ASP A 97 9.99 16.64 -13.05
N HIS A 98 10.95 17.19 -12.29
CA HIS A 98 11.34 16.65 -11.00
C HIS A 98 10.18 16.60 -9.99
N VAL A 99 9.33 17.63 -9.98
CA VAL A 99 8.23 17.73 -9.02
C VAL A 99 7.18 16.65 -9.28
N LEU A 100 6.73 16.54 -10.53
CA LEU A 100 5.72 15.55 -10.91
C LEU A 100 6.27 14.12 -10.84
N TYR A 101 7.54 13.94 -11.15
CA TYR A 101 8.20 12.64 -11.09
C TYR A 101 8.31 12.10 -9.65
N GLU A 102 8.63 12.99 -8.71
CA GLU A 102 8.68 12.62 -7.29
C GLU A 102 7.28 12.46 -6.67
N LEU A 103 6.30 13.26 -7.11
CA LEU A 103 4.92 13.20 -6.60
C LEU A 103 4.21 11.88 -7.00
N ALA A 104 4.48 11.37 -8.19
CA ALA A 104 3.77 10.21 -8.75
C ALA A 104 3.77 8.96 -7.84
N PRO A 105 4.90 8.46 -7.32
CA PRO A 105 4.91 7.31 -6.43
C PRO A 105 4.19 7.58 -5.10
N TYR A 106 4.23 8.81 -4.60
CA TYR A 106 3.49 9.16 -3.38
C TYR A 106 1.98 9.06 -3.57
N LEU A 107 1.46 9.46 -4.74
CA LEU A 107 0.03 9.31 -5.05
C LEU A 107 -0.40 7.85 -5.11
N VAL A 108 0.42 6.97 -5.69
CA VAL A 108 0.14 5.52 -5.75
C VAL A 108 0.12 4.90 -4.35
N ILE A 109 1.09 5.25 -3.51
CA ILE A 109 1.16 4.76 -2.12
C ILE A 109 -0.03 5.30 -1.32
N LEU A 110 -0.33 6.59 -1.45
CA LEU A 110 -1.45 7.25 -0.77
C LEU A 110 -2.78 6.58 -1.13
N ALA A 111 -3.03 6.29 -2.41
CA ALA A 111 -4.21 5.58 -2.87
C ALA A 111 -4.36 4.21 -2.19
N SER A 112 -3.26 3.46 -2.10
CA SER A 112 -3.24 2.16 -1.44
C SER A 112 -3.55 2.27 0.05
N VAL A 113 -2.90 3.20 0.77
CA VAL A 113 -3.10 3.40 2.20
C VAL A 113 -4.54 3.82 2.52
N ILE A 114 -5.11 4.74 1.72
CA ILE A 114 -6.50 5.18 1.89
C ILE A 114 -7.47 4.01 1.67
N SER A 115 -7.23 3.16 0.66
CA SER A 115 -8.07 1.99 0.40
C SER A 115 -8.11 1.02 1.57
N PHE A 116 -7.01 0.88 2.31
CA PHE A 116 -6.95 0.03 3.50
C PHE A 116 -7.74 0.54 4.71
N SER A 117 -8.01 1.84 4.78
CA SER A 117 -8.74 2.44 5.90
C SER A 117 -10.19 1.94 6.02
N CYS A 118 -10.77 1.47 4.91
CA CYS A 118 -12.15 0.95 4.88
C CYS A 118 -12.26 -0.56 5.05
N LEU A 119 -11.12 -1.29 5.17
CA LEU A 119 -11.16 -2.73 5.33
C LEU A 119 -11.49 -3.10 6.77
N PRO A 120 -12.54 -3.91 7.02
CA PRO A 120 -12.85 -4.41 8.34
C PRO A 120 -11.83 -5.50 8.72
N TRP A 121 -11.01 -5.24 9.73
CA TRP A 121 -10.00 -6.18 10.22
C TRP A 121 -10.57 -7.19 11.20
N HIS A 122 -11.55 -6.76 11.99
CA HIS A 122 -12.25 -7.59 12.98
C HIS A 122 -13.65 -7.02 13.22
N LYS A 123 -14.57 -7.79 13.80
CA LYS A 123 -15.88 -7.30 14.24
C LYS A 123 -15.66 -6.17 15.26
N GLY A 124 -16.01 -4.95 14.85
CA GLY A 124 -15.84 -3.76 15.66
C GLY A 124 -14.45 -3.10 15.59
N ALA A 125 -13.54 -3.56 14.74
CA ALA A 125 -12.24 -2.94 14.46
C ALA A 125 -12.23 -2.39 13.03
N GLU A 126 -13.02 -1.38 12.81
CA GLU A 126 -13.11 -0.63 11.56
C GLU A 126 -12.51 0.75 11.80
N ILE A 127 -11.57 1.18 10.96
CA ILE A 127 -10.98 2.51 11.06
C ILE A 127 -11.99 3.57 10.60
N LEU A 128 -12.75 3.26 9.55
CA LEU A 128 -13.80 4.09 9.00
C LEU A 128 -15.04 3.21 8.73
N ASP A 129 -16.06 3.37 9.56
CA ASP A 129 -17.38 2.77 9.32
C ASP A 129 -18.14 3.64 8.32
N MET A 130 -18.15 3.20 7.06
CA MET A 130 -18.84 3.89 5.97
C MET A 130 -19.91 2.99 5.37
N GLN A 131 -21.13 3.49 5.27
CA GLN A 131 -22.23 2.78 4.58
C GLN A 131 -21.91 2.49 3.10
N ILE A 132 -21.01 3.28 2.48
CA ILE A 132 -20.64 3.18 1.07
C ILE A 132 -19.14 2.85 0.94
N GLY A 133 -18.57 2.01 1.81
CA GLY A 133 -17.15 1.71 1.88
C GLY A 133 -16.56 1.17 0.58
N ILE A 134 -17.29 0.33 -0.16
CA ILE A 134 -16.83 -0.25 -1.44
C ILE A 134 -16.61 0.84 -2.50
N PHE A 135 -17.50 1.83 -2.59
CA PHE A 135 -17.34 2.95 -3.52
C PHE A 135 -16.19 3.85 -3.12
N PHE A 136 -15.96 4.03 -1.82
CA PHE A 136 -14.82 4.78 -1.34
C PHE A 136 -13.50 4.10 -1.73
N VAL A 137 -13.41 2.77 -1.62
CA VAL A 137 -12.23 2.00 -2.06
C VAL A 137 -11.99 2.17 -3.55
N LEU A 138 -13.05 2.08 -4.38
CA LEU A 138 -12.95 2.31 -5.82
C LEU A 138 -12.50 3.74 -6.16
N ALA A 139 -13.06 4.74 -5.47
CA ALA A 139 -12.63 6.13 -5.65
C ALA A 139 -11.18 6.37 -5.22
N ALA A 140 -10.74 5.74 -4.13
CA ALA A 140 -9.36 5.83 -3.67
C ALA A 140 -8.38 5.15 -4.65
N SER A 141 -8.74 3.99 -5.23
CA SER A 141 -7.90 3.31 -6.22
C SER A 141 -7.67 4.15 -7.47
N SER A 142 -8.67 4.93 -7.90
CA SER A 142 -8.57 5.82 -9.06
C SER A 142 -7.49 6.91 -8.90
N ILE A 143 -7.17 7.33 -7.66
CA ILE A 143 -6.05 8.24 -7.40
C ILE A 143 -4.72 7.59 -7.82
N GLY A 144 -4.58 6.27 -7.65
CA GLY A 144 -3.41 5.51 -8.08
C GLY A 144 -3.19 5.56 -9.59
N VAL A 145 -4.27 5.56 -10.38
CA VAL A 145 -4.19 5.69 -11.85
C VAL A 145 -3.61 7.05 -12.24
N ILE A 146 -4.02 8.12 -11.54
CA ILE A 146 -3.46 9.46 -11.76
C ILE A 146 -1.95 9.44 -11.48
N GLY A 147 -1.50 8.76 -10.42
CA GLY A 147 -0.09 8.59 -10.11
C GLY A 147 0.70 7.92 -11.25
N ILE A 148 0.15 6.84 -11.84
CA ILE A 148 0.77 6.13 -12.97
C ILE A 148 0.88 7.03 -14.20
N LEU A 149 -0.18 7.77 -14.54
CA LEU A 149 -0.19 8.70 -15.66
C LEU A 149 0.81 9.84 -15.46
N LEU A 150 0.89 10.40 -14.25
CA LEU A 150 1.86 11.43 -13.91
C LEU A 150 3.30 10.92 -14.00
N ALA A 151 3.58 9.70 -13.55
CA ALA A 151 4.91 9.09 -13.68
C ALA A 151 5.33 8.97 -15.14
N GLY A 152 4.40 8.54 -16.01
CA GLY A 152 4.67 8.45 -17.44
C GLY A 152 4.88 9.80 -18.11
N TRP A 153 4.06 10.77 -17.77
CA TRP A 153 4.15 12.13 -18.31
C TRP A 153 5.46 12.82 -17.89
N SER A 154 5.77 12.79 -16.61
CA SER A 154 6.94 13.49 -16.04
C SER A 154 8.28 12.93 -16.50
N SER A 155 8.34 11.66 -16.93
CA SER A 155 9.58 11.00 -17.37
C SER A 155 10.14 11.52 -18.70
N ASN A 156 9.38 12.32 -19.46
CA ASN A 156 9.73 12.90 -20.75
C ASN A 156 10.29 11.88 -21.76
N SER A 157 9.75 10.67 -21.73
CA SER A 157 10.10 9.60 -22.67
C SER A 157 8.87 9.16 -23.45
N LYS A 158 8.96 9.08 -24.77
CA LYS A 158 7.84 8.68 -25.64
C LYS A 158 7.30 7.30 -25.29
N TYR A 159 8.18 6.35 -25.00
CA TYR A 159 7.77 4.98 -24.63
C TYR A 159 7.12 4.89 -23.26
N THR A 160 7.58 5.71 -22.31
CA THR A 160 6.98 5.74 -20.98
C THR A 160 5.58 6.34 -21.01
N ILE A 161 5.35 7.38 -21.83
CA ILE A 161 4.02 7.97 -22.02
C ILE A 161 3.06 6.94 -22.61
N ILE A 162 3.47 6.24 -23.67
CA ILE A 162 2.64 5.19 -24.29
C ILE A 162 2.34 4.07 -23.28
N GLY A 163 3.35 3.65 -22.51
CA GLY A 163 3.19 2.65 -21.44
C GLY A 163 2.22 3.09 -20.36
N ALA A 164 2.34 4.33 -19.89
CA ALA A 164 1.47 4.89 -18.87
C ALA A 164 0.02 5.02 -19.34
N VAL A 165 -0.21 5.52 -20.56
CA VAL A 165 -1.56 5.63 -21.15
C VAL A 165 -2.17 4.24 -21.33
N ARG A 166 -1.40 3.27 -21.80
CA ARG A 166 -1.86 1.88 -21.93
C ARG A 166 -2.25 1.27 -20.59
N SER A 167 -1.39 1.41 -19.58
CA SER A 167 -1.66 0.90 -18.24
C SER A 167 -2.86 1.61 -17.61
N GLY A 168 -2.93 2.93 -17.70
CA GLY A 168 -4.05 3.72 -17.20
C GLY A 168 -5.38 3.33 -17.85
N ALA A 169 -5.42 3.17 -19.19
CA ALA A 169 -6.61 2.75 -19.90
C ALA A 169 -7.08 1.34 -19.47
N MET A 170 -6.15 0.41 -19.25
CA MET A 170 -6.48 -0.93 -18.74
C MET A 170 -7.09 -0.85 -17.34
N ILE A 171 -6.48 -0.12 -16.43
CA ILE A 171 -6.96 -0.02 -15.05
C ILE A 171 -8.34 0.65 -15.01
N ILE A 172 -8.54 1.76 -15.72
CA ILE A 172 -9.84 2.44 -15.82
C ILE A 172 -10.92 1.51 -16.37
N SER A 173 -10.60 0.69 -17.37
CA SER A 173 -11.54 -0.28 -17.92
C SER A 173 -11.96 -1.33 -16.90
N TYR A 174 -11.03 -1.82 -16.09
CA TYR A 174 -11.33 -2.75 -15.00
C TYR A 174 -12.14 -2.08 -13.88
N GLU A 175 -11.76 -0.88 -13.46
CA GLU A 175 -12.48 -0.14 -12.41
C GLU A 175 -13.91 0.16 -12.80
N LEU A 176 -14.15 0.55 -14.07
CA LEU A 176 -15.48 0.83 -14.57
C LEU A 176 -16.36 -0.43 -14.57
N SER A 177 -15.85 -1.56 -15.07
CA SER A 177 -16.58 -2.82 -15.08
C SER A 177 -16.92 -3.28 -13.66
N LEU A 178 -15.96 -3.17 -12.76
CA LEU A 178 -16.09 -3.55 -11.35
C LEU A 178 -17.10 -2.62 -10.64
N GLY A 179 -17.02 -1.30 -10.90
CA GLY A 179 -17.94 -0.32 -10.35
C GLY A 179 -19.39 -0.55 -10.78
N ILE A 180 -19.63 -0.87 -12.05
CA ILE A 180 -20.97 -1.21 -12.55
C ILE A 180 -21.48 -2.49 -11.89
N THR A 181 -20.63 -3.50 -11.75
CA THR A 181 -21.02 -4.76 -11.10
C THR A 181 -21.40 -4.56 -9.64
N VAL A 182 -20.67 -3.73 -8.91
CA VAL A 182 -20.96 -3.39 -7.52
C VAL A 182 -22.26 -2.59 -7.40
N LEU A 183 -22.57 -1.72 -8.38
CA LEU A 183 -23.83 -0.96 -8.41
C LEU A 183 -25.06 -1.86 -8.62
N THR A 184 -24.89 -3.04 -9.20
CA THR A 184 -25.99 -3.98 -9.46
C THR A 184 -26.24 -4.96 -8.32
N MET A 185 -25.40 -4.97 -7.28
CA MET A 185 -25.55 -5.78 -6.07
C MET A 185 -26.34 -5.04 -5.00
#